data_e43734221cea0b5c60133a959e626553
#
_entry.id   e43734221cea0b5c60133a959e626553
#
_cell.length_a   1.000
_cell.length_b   1.000
_cell.length_c   1.000
_cell.angle_alpha   90.00
_cell.angle_beta   90.00
_cell.angle_gamma   90.00
#
_symmetry.space_group_name_H-M   'P 1'
#
loop_
_entity.id
_entity.type
_entity.pdbx_description
1 polymer ?
#
loop_
_entity_poly.entity_id
_entity_poly.type
_entity_poly.pdbx_seq_one_letter_code
_entity_poly.pdbx_strand_id
1 'polypeptide(L)'
;MSSSIVLGVGGGIAAYKACELLRLFTESGHRVRVVPTASALRFVGAPTWAALSGQPVADDVWTDVHEVPHVRLGKQADLVVVAPTTTDLLAKAAHGLADDLLTNTLLTARCPVLLAPAMHTEMWEHPATVANVATLRSRGVRVIEPAVGRLTGVDTGKGRLPDPAEIFAIARQVLARGDIAPADLAGRRVVVTAGGTREPLDPVRFLGNRSSGKQGYAFARAAVARGARVTLIAANVSLPDPAGVDLIRVGTTAELREATVKAAVDADAVVMAAAPADFRPATYAAGKIKKSDDGVAPTIELVTNPDIAAELGQRKRPEQLLVVFAAETGDAEANGRAKLARKRADLIVINEVGPDKVFGADTNTVTVIGADGSVSRLPEQAKEAVADTVWDLVVARLPGSS
;
A
#
# COMPACT_ATOMS: atom_id res chain seq x y z
N MET A 1 2.32 1.31 -19.40
CA MET A 1 1.40 0.84 -20.47
C MET A 1 -0.01 1.36 -20.17
N SER A 2 -0.77 1.71 -21.21
CA SER A 2 -2.18 2.13 -21.06
C SER A 2 -3.06 0.89 -20.87
N SER A 3 -3.83 0.84 -19.78
CA SER A 3 -4.78 -0.24 -19.49
C SER A 3 -6.21 0.26 -19.66
N SER A 4 -7.13 -0.68 -19.92
CA SER A 4 -8.57 -0.43 -20.03
C SER A 4 -9.24 -0.73 -18.69
N ILE A 5 -9.77 0.29 -18.03
CA ILE A 5 -10.35 0.17 -16.69
C ILE A 5 -11.86 0.43 -16.76
N VAL A 6 -12.64 -0.42 -16.10
CA VAL A 6 -14.05 -0.13 -15.81
C VAL A 6 -14.11 0.41 -14.37
N LEU A 7 -14.61 1.64 -14.22
CA LEU A 7 -14.89 2.25 -12.92
C LEU A 7 -16.39 2.19 -12.64
N GLY A 8 -16.79 1.22 -11.82
CA GLY A 8 -18.13 1.13 -11.27
C GLY A 8 -18.32 2.11 -10.12
N VAL A 9 -19.46 2.79 -10.07
CA VAL A 9 -19.76 3.75 -9.00
C VAL A 9 -21.07 3.41 -8.32
N GLY A 10 -21.01 3.03 -7.04
CA GLY A 10 -22.19 2.78 -6.22
C GLY A 10 -22.84 4.05 -5.68
N GLY A 11 -24.14 3.96 -5.38
CA GLY A 11 -24.94 5.07 -4.89
C GLY A 11 -24.69 5.36 -3.40
N GLY A 12 -23.86 6.33 -3.10
CA GLY A 12 -23.59 6.81 -1.74
C GLY A 12 -22.91 8.17 -1.77
N ILE A 13 -22.90 8.85 -0.62
CA ILE A 13 -22.28 10.19 -0.53
C ILE A 13 -20.81 10.17 -0.97
N ALA A 14 -20.10 9.08 -0.77
CA ALA A 14 -18.70 8.94 -1.18
C ALA A 14 -18.48 8.87 -2.71
N ALA A 15 -19.55 8.84 -3.53
CA ALA A 15 -19.45 8.83 -5.00
C ALA A 15 -18.65 10.03 -5.55
N TYR A 16 -18.69 11.20 -4.89
CA TYR A 16 -17.91 12.36 -5.32
C TYR A 16 -16.38 12.10 -5.31
N LYS A 17 -15.90 11.24 -4.42
CA LYS A 17 -14.48 10.87 -4.36
C LYS A 17 -14.03 10.00 -5.53
N ALA A 18 -14.95 9.30 -6.16
CA ALA A 18 -14.64 8.54 -7.36
C ALA A 18 -14.27 9.45 -8.55
N CYS A 19 -14.63 10.74 -8.52
CA CYS A 19 -14.17 11.73 -9.51
C CYS A 19 -12.65 11.94 -9.42
N GLU A 20 -12.10 11.98 -8.21
CA GLU A 20 -10.65 12.09 -8.00
C GLU A 20 -9.94 10.80 -8.43
N LEU A 21 -10.50 9.63 -8.07
CA LEU A 21 -9.97 8.34 -8.51
C LEU A 21 -9.96 8.22 -10.04
N LEU A 22 -11.03 8.67 -10.71
CA LEU A 22 -11.11 8.73 -12.17
C LEU A 22 -9.99 9.58 -12.76
N ARG A 23 -9.74 10.76 -12.19
CA ARG A 23 -8.65 11.64 -12.62
C ARG A 23 -7.28 10.98 -12.46
N LEU A 24 -7.02 10.33 -11.33
CA LEU A 24 -5.77 9.62 -11.11
C LEU A 24 -5.52 8.55 -12.19
N PHE A 25 -6.54 7.81 -12.59
CA PHE A 25 -6.43 6.83 -13.68
C PHE A 25 -6.19 7.50 -15.04
N THR A 26 -6.98 8.52 -15.40
CA THR A 26 -6.87 9.18 -16.72
C THR A 26 -5.57 9.97 -16.85
N GLU A 27 -5.13 10.68 -15.83
CA GLU A 27 -3.85 11.41 -15.78
C GLU A 27 -2.64 10.47 -15.82
N SER A 28 -2.80 9.21 -15.39
CA SER A 28 -1.78 8.15 -15.52
C SER A 28 -1.82 7.43 -16.88
N GLY A 29 -2.64 7.90 -17.84
CA GLY A 29 -2.71 7.40 -19.21
C GLY A 29 -3.57 6.14 -19.40
N HIS A 30 -4.39 5.77 -18.43
CA HIS A 30 -5.35 4.67 -18.57
C HIS A 30 -6.63 5.12 -19.27
N ARG A 31 -7.27 4.21 -20.00
CA ARG A 31 -8.61 4.43 -20.58
C ARG A 31 -9.64 3.98 -19.58
N VAL A 32 -10.55 4.87 -19.18
CA VAL A 32 -11.55 4.56 -18.15
C VAL A 32 -12.95 4.67 -18.71
N ARG A 33 -13.75 3.60 -18.52
CA ARG A 33 -15.19 3.59 -18.76
C ARG A 33 -15.92 3.63 -17.43
N VAL A 34 -16.70 4.68 -17.20
CA VAL A 34 -17.46 4.83 -15.96
C VAL A 34 -18.83 4.17 -16.12
N VAL A 35 -19.15 3.29 -15.14
CA VAL A 35 -20.43 2.58 -15.06
C VAL A 35 -21.08 2.90 -13.71
N PRO A 36 -21.82 4.00 -13.60
CA PRO A 36 -22.52 4.37 -12.38
C PRO A 36 -23.83 3.59 -12.24
N THR A 37 -24.21 3.25 -11.01
CA THR A 37 -25.58 2.82 -10.72
C THR A 37 -26.55 4.00 -10.85
N ALA A 38 -27.84 3.73 -11.05
CA ALA A 38 -28.89 4.76 -11.07
C ALA A 38 -28.88 5.61 -9.78
N SER A 39 -28.58 4.98 -8.64
CA SER A 39 -28.43 5.69 -7.37
C SER A 39 -27.19 6.58 -7.33
N ALA A 40 -26.09 6.19 -7.98
CA ALA A 40 -24.87 7.01 -8.05
C ALA A 40 -25.07 8.31 -8.84
N LEU A 41 -25.87 8.24 -9.92
CA LEU A 41 -26.22 9.40 -10.75
C LEU A 41 -26.98 10.49 -9.98
N ARG A 42 -27.61 10.16 -8.85
CA ARG A 42 -28.25 11.15 -7.96
C ARG A 42 -27.24 11.95 -7.14
N PHE A 43 -26.01 11.46 -6.95
CA PHE A 43 -24.93 12.15 -6.24
C PHE A 43 -24.00 12.90 -7.20
N VAL A 44 -23.66 12.25 -8.33
CA VAL A 44 -22.79 12.83 -9.36
C VAL A 44 -23.41 12.54 -10.73
N GLY A 45 -23.79 13.58 -11.44
CA GLY A 45 -24.49 13.47 -12.71
C GLY A 45 -23.60 12.95 -13.86
N ALA A 46 -24.23 12.34 -14.88
CA ALA A 46 -23.57 11.81 -16.07
C ALA A 46 -22.62 12.80 -16.78
N PRO A 47 -22.96 14.11 -16.89
CA PRO A 47 -22.06 15.08 -17.53
C PRO A 47 -20.69 15.17 -16.84
N THR A 48 -20.62 15.08 -15.49
CA THR A 48 -19.36 15.11 -14.75
C THR A 48 -18.49 13.91 -15.10
N TRP A 49 -19.08 12.72 -15.14
CA TRP A 49 -18.35 11.50 -15.49
C TRP A 49 -17.84 11.52 -16.92
N ALA A 50 -18.69 11.98 -17.88
CA ALA A 50 -18.29 12.10 -19.27
C ALA A 50 -17.14 13.10 -19.47
N ALA A 51 -17.22 14.27 -18.82
CA ALA A 51 -16.16 15.29 -18.89
C ALA A 51 -14.82 14.80 -18.33
N LEU A 52 -14.83 14.08 -17.20
CA LEU A 52 -13.61 13.60 -16.56
C LEU A 52 -12.99 12.38 -17.26
N SER A 53 -13.81 11.48 -17.82
CA SER A 53 -13.33 10.28 -18.51
C SER A 53 -12.98 10.53 -19.98
N GLY A 54 -13.50 11.58 -20.58
CA GLY A 54 -13.47 11.79 -22.03
C GLY A 54 -14.26 10.73 -22.82
N GLN A 55 -15.18 10.01 -22.15
CA GLN A 55 -15.96 8.93 -22.73
C GLN A 55 -17.43 9.06 -22.34
N PRO A 56 -18.38 8.60 -23.20
CA PRO A 56 -19.79 8.52 -22.82
C PRO A 56 -19.97 7.65 -21.57
N VAL A 57 -20.91 8.06 -20.71
CA VAL A 57 -21.28 7.27 -19.53
C VAL A 57 -22.06 6.04 -19.99
N ALA A 58 -21.71 4.88 -19.44
CA ALA A 58 -22.45 3.65 -19.66
C ALA A 58 -23.36 3.40 -18.44
N ASP A 59 -24.63 3.69 -18.56
CA ASP A 59 -25.60 3.67 -17.44
C ASP A 59 -26.75 2.68 -17.65
N ASP A 60 -26.91 2.13 -18.87
CA ASP A 60 -28.01 1.23 -19.21
C ASP A 60 -27.53 0.01 -20.01
N VAL A 61 -28.14 -1.13 -19.72
CA VAL A 61 -27.96 -2.39 -20.49
C VAL A 61 -28.72 -2.37 -21.82
N TRP A 62 -29.72 -1.50 -21.96
CA TRP A 62 -30.59 -1.40 -23.12
C TRP A 62 -30.09 -0.44 -24.21
N THR A 63 -29.05 0.36 -23.90
CA THR A 63 -28.38 1.19 -24.90
C THR A 63 -27.44 0.29 -25.72
N ASP A 64 -27.49 0.35 -27.05
CA ASP A 64 -26.70 -0.49 -27.97
C ASP A 64 -26.83 -2.01 -27.72
N VAL A 65 -28.03 -2.49 -27.51
CA VAL A 65 -28.36 -3.91 -27.18
C VAL A 65 -27.67 -4.90 -28.12
N HIS A 66 -27.51 -4.58 -29.39
CA HIS A 66 -26.85 -5.43 -30.38
C HIS A 66 -25.36 -5.66 -30.11
N GLU A 67 -24.70 -4.80 -29.35
CA GLU A 67 -23.29 -4.93 -28.94
C GLU A 67 -23.10 -5.64 -27.60
N VAL A 68 -24.19 -5.96 -26.89
CA VAL A 68 -24.19 -6.58 -25.55
C VAL A 68 -23.21 -5.85 -24.61
N PRO A 69 -23.49 -4.59 -24.21
CA PRO A 69 -22.50 -3.69 -23.59
C PRO A 69 -21.80 -4.26 -22.38
N HIS A 70 -22.51 -4.96 -21.48
CA HIS A 70 -21.93 -5.57 -20.27
C HIS A 70 -20.91 -6.68 -20.59
N VAL A 71 -21.13 -7.47 -21.65
CA VAL A 71 -20.21 -8.51 -22.09
C VAL A 71 -18.94 -7.88 -22.68
N ARG A 72 -19.11 -6.83 -23.49
CA ARG A 72 -17.99 -6.09 -24.08
C ARG A 72 -17.14 -5.44 -22.99
N LEU A 73 -17.76 -4.71 -22.04
CA LEU A 73 -17.08 -4.06 -20.93
C LEU A 73 -16.31 -5.07 -20.07
N GLY A 74 -16.96 -6.16 -19.65
CA GLY A 74 -16.32 -7.17 -18.81
C GLY A 74 -15.18 -7.94 -19.50
N LYS A 75 -15.28 -8.16 -20.83
CA LYS A 75 -14.25 -8.89 -21.59
C LYS A 75 -13.04 -8.02 -21.98
N GLN A 76 -13.24 -6.71 -22.20
CA GLN A 76 -12.21 -5.80 -22.68
C GLN A 76 -11.49 -5.07 -21.56
N ALA A 77 -11.96 -5.18 -20.33
CA ALA A 77 -11.30 -4.56 -19.17
C ALA A 77 -10.06 -5.36 -18.77
N ASP A 78 -8.99 -4.63 -18.42
CA ASP A 78 -7.82 -5.16 -17.73
C ASP A 78 -8.03 -5.16 -16.20
N LEU A 79 -8.95 -4.32 -15.72
CA LEU A 79 -9.35 -4.21 -14.32
C LEU A 79 -10.76 -3.63 -14.19
N VAL A 80 -11.56 -4.19 -13.28
CA VAL A 80 -12.82 -3.57 -12.83
C VAL A 80 -12.60 -3.05 -11.41
N VAL A 81 -12.83 -1.76 -11.19
CA VAL A 81 -12.79 -1.11 -9.86
C VAL A 81 -14.18 -0.59 -9.54
N VAL A 82 -14.73 -0.95 -8.38
CA VAL A 82 -16.01 -0.39 -7.90
C VAL A 82 -15.73 0.48 -6.68
N ALA A 83 -15.92 1.77 -6.81
CA ALA A 83 -15.68 2.75 -5.76
C ALA A 83 -16.69 3.94 -5.84
N PRO A 84 -17.50 4.17 -4.83
CA PRO A 84 -17.69 3.30 -3.65
C PRO A 84 -18.46 2.01 -3.99
N THR A 85 -18.21 0.95 -3.21
CA THR A 85 -19.05 -0.25 -3.20
C THR A 85 -19.98 -0.19 -2.00
N THR A 86 -21.29 -0.14 -2.24
CA THR A 86 -22.31 -0.16 -1.18
C THR A 86 -22.55 -1.58 -0.66
N THR A 87 -23.22 -1.70 0.49
CA THR A 87 -23.63 -3.00 1.05
C THR A 87 -24.50 -3.78 0.06
N ASP A 88 -25.40 -3.09 -0.65
CA ASP A 88 -26.24 -3.68 -1.70
C ASP A 88 -25.41 -4.27 -2.83
N LEU A 89 -24.43 -3.51 -3.34
CA LEU A 89 -23.54 -4.01 -4.41
C LEU A 89 -22.67 -5.19 -3.95
N LEU A 90 -22.18 -5.18 -2.68
CA LEU A 90 -21.47 -6.32 -2.11
C LEU A 90 -22.35 -7.56 -2.08
N ALA A 91 -23.61 -7.42 -1.64
CA ALA A 91 -24.55 -8.53 -1.57
C ALA A 91 -24.88 -9.05 -2.98
N LYS A 92 -25.20 -8.17 -3.93
CA LYS A 92 -25.47 -8.54 -5.34
C LYS A 92 -24.29 -9.28 -5.96
N ALA A 93 -23.08 -8.75 -5.84
CA ALA A 93 -21.86 -9.39 -6.36
C ALA A 93 -21.60 -10.76 -5.72
N ALA A 94 -21.81 -10.90 -4.39
CA ALA A 94 -21.62 -12.15 -3.67
C ALA A 94 -22.64 -13.23 -4.10
N HIS A 95 -23.88 -12.84 -4.45
CA HIS A 95 -24.95 -13.76 -4.79
C HIS A 95 -25.22 -13.87 -6.31
N GLY A 96 -24.46 -13.15 -7.15
CA GLY A 96 -24.60 -13.18 -8.59
C GLY A 96 -25.90 -12.52 -9.09
N LEU A 97 -26.42 -11.53 -8.38
CA LEU A 97 -27.56 -10.75 -8.81
C LEU A 97 -27.11 -9.67 -9.80
N ALA A 98 -27.76 -9.61 -10.95
CA ALA A 98 -27.36 -8.74 -12.06
C ALA A 98 -28.59 -8.03 -12.65
N ASP A 99 -29.02 -6.97 -11.97
CA ASP A 99 -30.19 -6.16 -12.30
C ASP A 99 -29.87 -4.80 -12.93
N ASP A 100 -28.58 -4.45 -13.03
CA ASP A 100 -28.09 -3.24 -13.71
C ASP A 100 -26.83 -3.52 -14.55
N LEU A 101 -26.37 -2.51 -15.30
CA LEU A 101 -25.20 -2.66 -16.16
C LEU A 101 -23.93 -2.99 -15.38
N LEU A 102 -23.74 -2.42 -14.18
CA LEU A 102 -22.57 -2.66 -13.35
C LEU A 102 -22.51 -4.10 -12.85
N THR A 103 -23.59 -4.60 -12.29
CA THR A 103 -23.68 -5.97 -11.76
C THR A 103 -23.58 -7.02 -12.87
N ASN A 104 -24.16 -6.77 -14.06
CA ASN A 104 -23.94 -7.59 -15.24
C ASN A 104 -22.46 -7.57 -15.71
N THR A 105 -21.80 -6.41 -15.66
CA THR A 105 -20.38 -6.30 -16.01
C THR A 105 -19.52 -7.09 -15.03
N LEU A 106 -19.82 -7.07 -13.73
CA LEU A 106 -19.12 -7.87 -12.72
C LEU A 106 -19.19 -9.38 -13.00
N LEU A 107 -20.35 -9.89 -13.44
CA LEU A 107 -20.52 -11.31 -13.78
C LEU A 107 -19.79 -11.71 -15.06
N THR A 108 -19.57 -10.78 -15.97
CA THR A 108 -18.90 -11.03 -17.27
C THR A 108 -17.41 -10.69 -17.26
N ALA A 109 -16.90 -10.09 -16.18
CA ALA A 109 -15.50 -9.72 -16.04
C ALA A 109 -14.58 -10.96 -16.07
N ARG A 110 -13.52 -10.90 -16.89
CA ARG A 110 -12.47 -11.92 -16.99
C ARG A 110 -11.14 -11.43 -16.42
N CYS A 111 -11.10 -10.17 -16.04
CA CYS A 111 -9.97 -9.50 -15.39
C CYS A 111 -10.18 -9.45 -13.87
N PRO A 112 -9.16 -9.04 -13.11
CA PRO A 112 -9.29 -8.76 -11.69
C PRO A 112 -10.43 -7.79 -11.37
N VAL A 113 -11.10 -8.03 -10.24
CA VAL A 113 -12.17 -7.16 -9.70
C VAL A 113 -11.74 -6.64 -8.34
N LEU A 114 -11.78 -5.31 -8.18
CA LEU A 114 -11.42 -4.59 -6.98
C LEU A 114 -12.65 -3.83 -6.45
N LEU A 115 -13.07 -4.13 -5.22
CA LEU A 115 -14.19 -3.47 -4.57
C LEU A 115 -13.68 -2.60 -3.42
N ALA A 116 -14.06 -1.32 -3.39
CA ALA A 116 -13.75 -0.37 -2.33
C ALA A 116 -15.01 -0.01 -1.55
N PRO A 117 -15.29 -0.69 -0.41
CA PRO A 117 -16.50 -0.48 0.36
C PRO A 117 -16.56 0.92 1.01
N ALA A 118 -17.80 1.45 1.08
CA ALA A 118 -18.11 2.65 1.86
C ALA A 118 -19.51 2.53 2.46
N MET A 119 -19.58 2.51 3.79
CA MET A 119 -20.82 2.36 4.57
C MET A 119 -20.59 2.77 6.03
N HIS A 120 -21.63 2.83 6.85
CA HIS A 120 -21.47 2.98 8.29
C HIS A 120 -20.86 1.74 8.94
N THR A 121 -20.23 1.91 10.11
CA THR A 121 -19.52 0.83 10.82
C THR A 121 -20.43 -0.35 11.12
N GLU A 122 -21.64 -0.09 11.55
CA GLU A 122 -22.65 -1.11 11.87
C GLU A 122 -23.00 -1.96 10.64
N MET A 123 -23.03 -1.35 9.46
CA MET A 123 -23.27 -2.07 8.19
C MET A 123 -22.06 -2.90 7.79
N TRP A 124 -20.85 -2.39 8.02
CA TRP A 124 -19.62 -3.11 7.71
C TRP A 124 -19.43 -4.33 8.60
N GLU A 125 -19.70 -4.17 9.90
CA GLU A 125 -19.55 -5.23 10.90
C GLU A 125 -20.76 -6.18 10.96
N HIS A 126 -21.82 -5.89 10.21
CA HIS A 126 -22.99 -6.75 10.20
C HIS A 126 -22.63 -8.15 9.68
N PRO A 127 -23.09 -9.25 10.34
CA PRO A 127 -22.73 -10.62 9.95
C PRO A 127 -22.96 -10.93 8.47
N ALA A 128 -24.04 -10.41 7.87
CA ALA A 128 -24.33 -10.60 6.46
C ALA A 128 -23.26 -9.95 5.55
N THR A 129 -22.81 -8.74 5.89
CA THR A 129 -21.74 -8.06 5.14
C THR A 129 -20.42 -8.80 5.27
N VAL A 130 -20.07 -9.22 6.48
CA VAL A 130 -18.87 -10.02 6.76
C VAL A 130 -18.88 -11.33 5.94
N ALA A 131 -20.02 -12.03 5.90
CA ALA A 131 -20.18 -13.25 5.10
C ALA A 131 -20.05 -12.98 3.59
N ASN A 132 -20.67 -11.90 3.09
CA ASN A 132 -20.58 -11.52 1.67
C ASN A 132 -19.13 -11.18 1.27
N VAL A 133 -18.41 -10.44 2.12
CA VAL A 133 -16.99 -10.11 1.89
C VAL A 133 -16.14 -11.38 1.88
N ALA A 134 -16.34 -12.30 2.80
CA ALA A 134 -15.64 -13.58 2.85
C ALA A 134 -15.90 -14.40 1.56
N THR A 135 -17.15 -14.47 1.11
CA THR A 135 -17.55 -15.13 -0.14
C THR A 135 -16.86 -14.51 -1.35
N LEU A 136 -16.85 -13.19 -1.47
CA LEU A 136 -16.21 -12.49 -2.58
C LEU A 136 -14.70 -12.75 -2.60
N ARG A 137 -14.04 -12.67 -1.45
CA ARG A 137 -12.61 -12.96 -1.31
C ARG A 137 -12.26 -14.40 -1.68
N SER A 138 -13.07 -15.39 -1.26
CA SER A 138 -12.86 -16.80 -1.62
C SER A 138 -13.00 -17.08 -3.11
N ARG A 139 -13.70 -16.19 -3.85
CA ARG A 139 -13.86 -16.25 -5.31
C ARG A 139 -12.83 -15.41 -6.07
N GLY A 140 -11.79 -14.91 -5.39
CA GLY A 140 -10.72 -14.12 -6.01
C GLY A 140 -11.07 -12.64 -6.25
N VAL A 141 -12.13 -12.12 -5.65
CA VAL A 141 -12.43 -10.68 -5.69
C VAL A 141 -11.64 -9.97 -4.60
N ARG A 142 -10.93 -8.92 -4.95
CA ARG A 142 -10.21 -8.09 -3.99
C ARG A 142 -11.18 -7.09 -3.34
N VAL A 143 -11.50 -7.31 -2.08
CA VAL A 143 -12.27 -6.35 -1.28
C VAL A 143 -11.32 -5.59 -0.37
N ILE A 144 -11.15 -4.28 -0.61
CA ILE A 144 -10.32 -3.38 0.20
C ILE A 144 -10.98 -3.19 1.57
N GLU A 145 -10.19 -3.18 2.65
CA GLU A 145 -10.69 -2.80 3.96
C GLU A 145 -11.10 -1.31 3.95
N PRO A 146 -12.28 -0.95 4.45
CA PRO A 146 -12.63 0.45 4.57
C PRO A 146 -11.72 1.17 5.59
N ALA A 147 -11.49 2.45 5.35
CA ALA A 147 -10.67 3.28 6.23
C ALA A 147 -11.43 3.59 7.54
N VAL A 148 -10.65 3.86 8.58
CA VAL A 148 -11.15 4.37 9.85
C VAL A 148 -11.18 5.90 9.81
N GLY A 149 -12.22 6.51 10.34
CA GLY A 149 -12.31 7.97 10.44
C GLY A 149 -13.74 8.47 10.49
N ARG A 150 -13.92 9.78 10.25
CA ARG A 150 -15.23 10.41 10.24
C ARG A 150 -16.08 9.87 9.08
N LEU A 151 -17.29 9.44 9.39
CA LEU A 151 -18.26 8.90 8.44
C LEU A 151 -19.25 9.99 8.02
N THR A 152 -20.32 10.19 8.80
CA THR A 152 -21.33 11.21 8.56
C THR A 152 -21.58 11.96 9.86
N GLY A 153 -21.67 13.28 9.80
CA GLY A 153 -21.92 14.09 11.00
C GLY A 153 -20.78 13.98 12.01
N VAL A 154 -21.09 13.49 13.22
CA VAL A 154 -20.14 13.27 14.33
C VAL A 154 -19.64 11.83 14.40
N ASP A 155 -20.21 10.91 13.61
CA ASP A 155 -19.90 9.50 13.67
C ASP A 155 -18.49 9.23 13.12
N THR A 156 -17.76 8.40 13.86
CA THR A 156 -16.41 7.96 13.51
C THR A 156 -16.31 6.45 13.66
N GLY A 157 -15.59 5.81 12.76
CA GLY A 157 -15.41 4.36 12.82
C GLY A 157 -14.83 3.79 11.53
N LYS A 158 -14.84 2.46 11.44
CA LYS A 158 -14.42 1.70 10.27
C LYS A 158 -15.59 1.61 9.28
N GLY A 159 -15.44 2.15 8.09
CA GLY A 159 -16.51 2.15 7.08
C GLY A 159 -16.33 3.21 6.00
N ARG A 160 -15.43 4.16 6.23
CA ARG A 160 -15.13 5.23 5.30
C ARG A 160 -14.48 4.67 4.03
N LEU A 161 -14.87 5.23 2.85
CA LEU A 161 -14.14 4.94 1.60
C LEU A 161 -12.65 5.27 1.80
N PRO A 162 -11.74 4.33 1.47
CA PRO A 162 -10.32 4.63 1.45
C PRO A 162 -10.02 5.84 0.57
N ASP A 163 -8.91 6.49 0.83
CA ASP A 163 -8.49 7.64 0.03
C ASP A 163 -8.34 7.23 -1.46
N PRO A 164 -8.79 8.06 -2.42
CA PRO A 164 -8.65 7.76 -3.84
C PRO A 164 -7.22 7.38 -4.25
N ALA A 165 -6.21 8.04 -3.67
CA ALA A 165 -4.80 7.72 -3.92
C ALA A 165 -4.43 6.31 -3.42
N GLU A 166 -5.02 5.85 -2.31
CA GLU A 166 -4.83 4.50 -1.79
C GLU A 166 -5.49 3.45 -2.67
N ILE A 167 -6.74 3.68 -3.11
CA ILE A 167 -7.43 2.80 -4.06
C ILE A 167 -6.64 2.70 -5.37
N PHE A 168 -6.13 3.83 -5.85
CA PHE A 168 -5.30 3.90 -7.05
C PHE A 168 -4.00 3.10 -6.91
N ALA A 169 -3.30 3.21 -5.76
CA ALA A 169 -2.07 2.46 -5.50
C ALA A 169 -2.32 0.94 -5.49
N ILE A 170 -3.43 0.48 -4.88
CA ILE A 170 -3.84 -0.93 -4.90
C ILE A 170 -4.20 -1.38 -6.32
N ALA A 171 -4.92 -0.56 -7.08
CA ALA A 171 -5.26 -0.85 -8.47
C ALA A 171 -4.01 -0.99 -9.36
N ARG A 172 -3.01 -0.10 -9.19
CA ARG A 172 -1.72 -0.21 -9.89
C ARG A 172 -1.00 -1.51 -9.57
N GLN A 173 -1.02 -1.95 -8.32
CA GLN A 173 -0.43 -3.22 -7.90
C GLN A 173 -1.11 -4.39 -8.62
N VAL A 174 -2.44 -4.43 -8.64
CA VAL A 174 -3.21 -5.47 -9.35
C VAL A 174 -2.92 -5.44 -10.84
N LEU A 175 -2.88 -4.27 -11.47
CA LEU A 175 -2.54 -4.13 -12.89
C LEU A 175 -1.12 -4.58 -13.21
N ALA A 176 -0.14 -4.27 -12.35
CA ALA A 176 1.25 -4.67 -12.54
C ALA A 176 1.44 -6.18 -12.41
N ARG A 177 0.69 -6.81 -11.53
CA ARG A 177 0.69 -8.26 -11.33
C ARG A 177 -0.10 -9.01 -12.42
N GLY A 178 -1.18 -8.43 -12.89
CA GLY A 178 -2.12 -9.03 -13.86
C GLY A 178 -3.18 -9.94 -13.23
N ASP A 179 -3.08 -10.20 -11.92
CA ASP A 179 -4.03 -11.02 -11.14
C ASP A 179 -4.27 -10.45 -9.74
N ILE A 180 -5.17 -11.05 -8.99
CA ILE A 180 -5.30 -10.81 -7.55
C ILE A 180 -4.28 -11.70 -6.84
N ALA A 181 -3.43 -11.08 -6.00
CA ALA A 181 -2.45 -11.81 -5.20
C ALA A 181 -3.12 -12.92 -4.38
N PRO A 182 -2.54 -14.12 -4.34
CA PRO A 182 -3.07 -15.21 -3.51
C PRO A 182 -3.02 -14.81 -2.03
N ALA A 183 -3.93 -15.36 -1.23
CA ALA A 183 -3.96 -15.11 0.22
C ALA A 183 -2.93 -16.00 0.96
N ASP A 184 -1.71 -16.06 0.47
CA ASP A 184 -0.64 -16.95 0.95
C ASP A 184 0.05 -16.45 2.24
N LEU A 185 -0.28 -15.23 2.68
CA LEU A 185 0.05 -14.69 4.00
C LEU A 185 -1.16 -14.70 4.96
N ALA A 186 -2.25 -15.41 4.62
CA ALA A 186 -3.42 -15.50 5.49
C ALA A 186 -3.05 -16.08 6.86
N GLY A 187 -3.49 -15.38 7.92
CA GLY A 187 -3.18 -15.75 9.31
C GLY A 187 -1.79 -15.34 9.80
N ARG A 188 -0.88 -14.91 8.92
CA ARG A 188 0.46 -14.45 9.28
C ARG A 188 0.43 -13.03 9.85
N ARG A 189 1.33 -12.76 10.80
CA ARG A 189 1.58 -11.43 11.37
C ARG A 189 2.86 -10.86 10.76
N VAL A 190 2.76 -9.67 10.24
CA VAL A 190 3.85 -9.02 9.52
C VAL A 190 4.09 -7.63 10.12
N VAL A 191 5.35 -7.30 10.35
CA VAL A 191 5.78 -5.95 10.74
C VAL A 191 6.52 -5.32 9.58
N VAL A 192 6.13 -4.11 9.21
CA VAL A 192 6.84 -3.32 8.18
C VAL A 192 7.21 -1.97 8.77
N THR A 193 8.46 -1.55 8.60
CA THR A 193 8.89 -0.19 8.94
C THR A 193 8.99 0.67 7.68
N ALA A 194 8.71 1.97 7.78
CA ALA A 194 8.72 2.89 6.64
C ALA A 194 9.19 4.29 7.04
N GLY A 195 9.67 5.06 6.06
CA GLY A 195 10.05 6.45 6.25
C GLY A 195 11.47 6.64 6.77
N GLY A 196 11.78 7.83 7.23
CA GLY A 196 13.09 8.19 7.78
C GLY A 196 12.95 8.80 9.16
N THR A 197 13.82 8.41 10.10
CA THR A 197 13.83 9.02 11.43
C THR A 197 14.41 10.42 11.38
N ARG A 198 14.04 11.21 12.37
CA ARG A 198 14.52 12.58 12.58
C ARG A 198 15.02 12.70 14.00
N GLU A 199 16.32 12.97 14.15
CA GLU A 199 16.97 13.12 15.44
C GLU A 199 17.04 14.61 15.76
N PRO A 200 16.28 15.13 16.74
CA PRO A 200 16.17 16.55 16.98
C PRO A 200 17.50 17.12 17.50
N LEU A 201 17.93 18.23 16.87
CA LEU A 201 19.04 19.05 17.33
C LEU A 201 18.56 20.10 18.34
N ASP A 202 17.44 20.74 17.98
CA ASP A 202 16.75 21.77 18.76
C ASP A 202 15.24 21.75 18.34
N PRO A 203 14.37 22.60 18.88
CA PRO A 203 12.96 22.62 18.53
C PRO A 203 12.63 22.86 17.04
N VAL A 204 13.63 23.26 16.23
CA VAL A 204 13.44 23.67 14.83
C VAL A 204 14.18 22.75 13.86
N ARG A 205 15.33 22.19 14.24
CA ARG A 205 16.23 21.44 13.35
C ARG A 205 16.42 20.01 13.80
N PHE A 206 16.66 19.14 12.84
CA PHE A 206 16.92 17.71 13.05
C PHE A 206 17.97 17.19 12.08
N LEU A 207 18.63 16.10 12.44
CA LEU A 207 19.41 15.23 11.59
C LEU A 207 18.52 14.06 11.15
N GLY A 208 18.56 13.65 9.88
CA GLY A 208 17.75 12.54 9.43
C GLY A 208 18.06 12.11 8.00
N ASN A 209 17.56 10.95 7.63
CA ASN A 209 17.72 10.39 6.29
C ASN A 209 16.56 10.77 5.37
N ARG A 210 16.87 10.97 4.07
CA ARG A 210 15.86 11.21 3.05
C ARG A 210 15.14 9.88 2.73
N SER A 211 13.91 9.75 3.19
CA SER A 211 13.03 8.64 2.82
C SER A 211 11.60 9.12 2.73
N SER A 212 10.92 8.82 1.63
CA SER A 212 9.50 9.16 1.44
C SER A 212 8.55 8.15 2.11
N GLY A 213 9.04 6.98 2.51
CA GLY A 213 8.23 5.88 3.04
C GLY A 213 7.50 5.06 1.97
N LYS A 214 7.48 5.45 0.70
CA LYS A 214 6.72 4.79 -0.39
C LYS A 214 6.99 3.29 -0.49
N GLN A 215 8.26 2.85 -0.37
CA GLN A 215 8.61 1.44 -0.47
C GLN A 215 8.02 0.62 0.69
N GLY A 216 8.16 1.07 1.94
CA GLY A 216 7.56 0.40 3.11
C GLY A 216 6.03 0.35 3.02
N TYR A 217 5.39 1.43 2.56
CA TYR A 217 3.95 1.46 2.33
C TYR A 217 3.52 0.46 1.24
N ALA A 218 4.31 0.31 0.17
CA ALA A 218 4.04 -0.71 -0.86
C ALA A 218 4.14 -2.13 -0.28
N PHE A 219 5.14 -2.41 0.58
CA PHE A 219 5.24 -3.68 1.30
C PHE A 219 4.04 -3.94 2.21
N ALA A 220 3.61 -2.95 2.96
CA ALA A 220 2.45 -3.09 3.84
C ALA A 220 1.17 -3.39 3.05
N ARG A 221 0.92 -2.66 1.95
CA ARG A 221 -0.23 -2.92 1.06
C ARG A 221 -0.19 -4.31 0.44
N ALA A 222 0.98 -4.73 -0.05
CA ALA A 222 1.16 -6.04 -0.65
C ALA A 222 0.88 -7.16 0.37
N ALA A 223 1.37 -7.04 1.60
CA ALA A 223 1.11 -8.00 2.66
C ALA A 223 -0.38 -8.07 3.04
N VAL A 224 -1.06 -6.92 3.19
CA VAL A 224 -2.52 -6.87 3.39
C VAL A 224 -3.24 -7.53 2.21
N ALA A 225 -2.79 -7.26 0.98
CA ALA A 225 -3.36 -7.87 -0.24
C ALA A 225 -3.30 -9.40 -0.20
N ARG A 226 -2.26 -9.96 0.40
CA ARG A 226 -1.99 -11.40 0.56
C ARG A 226 -2.59 -11.98 1.86
N GLY A 227 -3.40 -11.22 2.58
CA GLY A 227 -4.16 -11.68 3.75
C GLY A 227 -3.42 -11.60 5.09
N ALA A 228 -2.26 -10.97 5.17
CA ALA A 228 -1.52 -10.80 6.43
C ALA A 228 -2.22 -9.81 7.37
N ARG A 229 -1.98 -9.98 8.68
CA ARG A 229 -2.18 -8.93 9.69
C ARG A 229 -0.92 -8.08 9.75
N VAL A 230 -1.02 -6.82 9.36
CA VAL A 230 0.14 -5.95 9.17
C VAL A 230 0.18 -4.86 10.22
N THR A 231 1.29 -4.78 10.94
CA THR A 231 1.67 -3.60 11.74
C THR A 231 2.66 -2.77 10.94
N LEU A 232 2.26 -1.54 10.57
CA LEU A 232 3.11 -0.59 9.86
C LEU A 232 3.64 0.46 10.84
N ILE A 233 4.97 0.54 10.99
CA ILE A 233 5.64 1.54 11.83
C ILE A 233 6.22 2.61 10.92
N ALA A 234 5.62 3.81 10.92
CA ALA A 234 5.91 4.87 9.99
C ALA A 234 6.68 6.03 10.66
N ALA A 235 7.93 6.22 10.25
CA ALA A 235 8.78 7.31 10.73
C ALA A 235 8.66 8.54 9.82
N ASN A 236 7.98 9.59 10.30
CA ASN A 236 7.83 10.90 9.63
C ASN A 236 7.31 10.81 8.17
N VAL A 237 6.36 9.95 7.92
CA VAL A 237 5.75 9.76 6.58
C VAL A 237 4.47 10.60 6.46
N SER A 238 4.30 11.27 5.30
CA SER A 238 3.13 12.10 4.98
C SER A 238 2.17 11.43 3.97
N LEU A 239 2.40 10.15 3.63
CA LEU A 239 1.51 9.41 2.72
C LEU A 239 0.17 9.12 3.40
N PRO A 240 -0.92 8.95 2.63
CA PRO A 240 -2.19 8.45 3.14
C PRO A 240 -2.03 7.11 3.84
N ASP A 241 -2.78 6.91 4.92
CA ASP A 241 -2.71 5.67 5.71
C ASP A 241 -3.19 4.48 4.86
N PRO A 242 -2.39 3.41 4.76
CA PRO A 242 -2.81 2.24 4.02
C PRO A 242 -4.02 1.58 4.71
N ALA A 243 -4.98 1.13 3.91
CA ALA A 243 -6.13 0.42 4.41
C ALA A 243 -5.74 -0.97 4.96
N GLY A 244 -6.32 -1.37 6.08
CA GLY A 244 -6.14 -2.72 6.64
C GLY A 244 -4.83 -2.93 7.39
N VAL A 245 -4.13 -1.87 7.81
CA VAL A 245 -2.93 -1.94 8.64
C VAL A 245 -3.16 -1.38 10.03
N ASP A 246 -2.44 -1.92 11.02
CA ASP A 246 -2.29 -1.31 12.35
C ASP A 246 -1.11 -0.33 12.27
N LEU A 247 -1.42 0.98 12.22
CA LEU A 247 -0.41 2.01 11.98
C LEU A 247 0.11 2.60 13.31
N ILE A 248 1.45 2.56 13.47
CA ILE A 248 2.18 3.20 14.57
C ILE A 248 3.06 4.30 13.99
N ARG A 249 2.86 5.56 14.41
CA ARG A 249 3.68 6.68 14.00
C ARG A 249 4.80 6.94 15.01
N VAL A 250 6.00 7.16 14.49
CA VAL A 250 7.20 7.43 15.27
C VAL A 250 8.00 8.58 14.66
N GLY A 251 8.85 9.23 15.44
CA GLY A 251 9.70 10.33 14.98
C GLY A 251 11.17 9.96 14.93
N THR A 252 11.71 9.37 15.99
CA THR A 252 13.14 9.12 16.23
C THR A 252 13.51 7.66 16.01
N THR A 253 14.81 7.38 15.92
CA THR A 253 15.34 6.00 15.87
C THR A 253 15.04 5.23 17.17
N ALA A 254 15.05 5.90 18.31
CA ALA A 254 14.70 5.28 19.59
C ALA A 254 13.24 4.80 19.61
N GLU A 255 12.31 5.65 19.21
CA GLU A 255 10.87 5.29 19.09
C GLU A 255 10.63 4.18 18.05
N LEU A 256 11.32 4.27 16.90
CA LEU A 256 11.26 3.25 15.86
C LEU A 256 11.74 1.90 16.41
N ARG A 257 12.86 1.88 17.15
CA ARG A 257 13.40 0.67 17.77
C ARG A 257 12.40 0.05 18.75
N GLU A 258 11.89 0.86 19.69
CA GLU A 258 10.96 0.40 20.72
C GLU A 258 9.71 -0.22 20.09
N ALA A 259 9.06 0.50 19.16
CA ALA A 259 7.88 0.02 18.47
C ALA A 259 8.14 -1.26 17.65
N THR A 260 9.28 -1.30 16.93
CA THR A 260 9.61 -2.45 16.08
C THR A 260 9.96 -3.68 16.90
N VAL A 261 10.79 -3.56 17.93
CA VAL A 261 11.15 -4.70 18.77
C VAL A 261 9.93 -5.28 19.48
N LYS A 262 9.02 -4.42 19.95
CA LYS A 262 7.75 -4.85 20.57
C LYS A 262 6.86 -5.59 19.58
N ALA A 263 6.65 -5.04 18.40
CA ALA A 263 5.79 -5.66 17.38
C ALA A 263 6.39 -6.95 16.80
N ALA A 264 7.72 -7.06 16.74
CA ALA A 264 8.42 -8.21 16.17
C ALA A 264 8.29 -9.49 17.02
N VAL A 265 7.93 -9.41 18.31
CA VAL A 265 7.87 -10.57 19.22
C VAL A 265 7.03 -11.71 18.64
N ASP A 266 5.84 -11.38 18.12
CA ASP A 266 4.88 -12.36 17.59
C ASP A 266 4.80 -12.36 16.05
N ALA A 267 5.65 -11.62 15.37
CA ALA A 267 5.61 -11.51 13.91
C ALA A 267 6.23 -12.76 13.24
N ASP A 268 5.64 -13.20 12.13
CA ASP A 268 6.19 -14.23 11.25
C ASP A 268 7.28 -13.66 10.33
N ALA A 269 7.11 -12.39 9.91
CA ALA A 269 8.09 -11.68 9.11
C ALA A 269 8.21 -10.21 9.51
N VAL A 270 9.43 -9.67 9.44
CA VAL A 270 9.73 -8.27 9.70
C VAL A 270 10.46 -7.68 8.49
N VAL A 271 9.93 -6.61 7.93
CA VAL A 271 10.51 -5.86 6.80
C VAL A 271 11.01 -4.50 7.26
N MET A 272 12.33 -4.35 7.33
CA MET A 272 13.00 -3.13 7.75
C MET A 272 13.25 -2.22 6.54
N ALA A 273 12.19 -1.54 6.05
CA ALA A 273 12.27 -0.61 4.92
C ALA A 273 12.40 0.87 5.35
N ALA A 274 12.34 1.17 6.63
CA ALA A 274 12.68 2.49 7.15
C ALA A 274 14.17 2.79 7.01
N ALA A 275 14.50 4.07 6.95
CA ALA A 275 15.86 4.59 6.95
C ALA A 275 16.16 5.30 8.29
N PRO A 276 16.53 4.55 9.36
CA PRO A 276 16.93 5.16 10.62
C PRO A 276 18.23 5.95 10.44
N ALA A 277 18.36 7.06 11.14
CA ALA A 277 19.62 7.81 11.18
C ALA A 277 20.68 7.02 11.94
N ASP A 278 21.91 6.94 11.41
CA ASP A 278 23.03 6.25 12.05
C ASP A 278 23.51 6.97 13.30
N PHE A 279 23.31 8.29 13.33
CA PHE A 279 23.78 9.17 14.40
C PHE A 279 22.65 10.06 14.92
N ARG A 280 22.77 10.48 16.17
CA ARG A 280 21.94 11.50 16.80
C ARG A 280 22.82 12.52 17.53
N PRO A 281 22.34 13.73 17.81
CA PRO A 281 23.00 14.66 18.69
C PRO A 281 23.24 14.05 20.09
N ALA A 282 24.44 14.25 20.64
CA ALA A 282 24.75 13.82 22.00
C ALA A 282 23.86 14.54 23.02
N THR A 283 23.52 15.81 22.74
CA THR A 283 22.67 16.64 23.59
C THR A 283 21.63 17.37 22.76
N TYR A 284 20.39 17.32 23.22
CA TYR A 284 19.26 18.10 22.66
C TYR A 284 19.30 19.51 23.26
N ALA A 285 19.28 20.55 22.41
CA ALA A 285 19.17 21.93 22.84
C ALA A 285 17.69 22.30 23.05
N ALA A 286 17.29 22.62 24.28
CA ALA A 286 15.92 23.00 24.62
C ALA A 286 15.46 24.31 23.94
N GLY A 287 16.37 25.17 23.51
CA GLY A 287 16.11 26.40 22.75
C GLY A 287 16.77 26.34 21.38
N LYS A 288 16.24 27.13 20.42
CA LYS A 288 16.86 27.24 19.10
C LYS A 288 18.30 27.66 19.22
N ILE A 289 19.24 26.87 18.71
CA ILE A 289 20.68 27.20 18.66
C ILE A 289 20.85 28.49 17.83
N LYS A 290 21.35 29.55 18.46
CA LYS A 290 21.59 30.86 17.82
C LYS A 290 22.96 30.86 17.14
N LYS A 291 23.11 31.72 16.14
CA LYS A 291 24.43 32.06 15.60
C LYS A 291 25.20 32.80 16.67
N SER A 292 26.47 32.53 16.80
CA SER A 292 27.37 33.36 17.63
C SER A 292 27.69 34.67 16.91
N ASP A 293 27.93 35.73 17.68
CA ASP A 293 28.25 37.08 17.15
C ASP A 293 29.63 37.12 16.43
N ASP A 294 30.51 36.17 16.71
CA ASP A 294 31.81 35.97 16.07
C ASP A 294 31.72 35.24 14.70
N GLY A 295 30.53 34.84 14.28
CA GLY A 295 30.30 34.12 13.01
C GLY A 295 30.75 32.67 13.00
N VAL A 296 31.23 32.12 14.13
CA VAL A 296 31.67 30.72 14.23
C VAL A 296 30.43 29.80 14.28
N ALA A 297 30.45 28.78 13.44
CA ALA A 297 29.37 27.78 13.44
C ALA A 297 29.46 26.88 14.69
N PRO A 298 28.34 26.57 15.36
CA PRO A 298 28.36 25.68 16.51
C PRO A 298 28.81 24.28 16.13
N THR A 299 29.67 23.65 16.91
CA THR A 299 30.00 22.23 16.78
C THR A 299 28.88 21.40 17.37
N ILE A 300 28.42 20.40 16.60
CA ILE A 300 27.41 19.45 17.03
C ILE A 300 28.10 18.10 17.25
N GLU A 301 28.16 17.70 18.52
CA GLU A 301 28.66 16.38 18.90
C GLU A 301 27.58 15.31 18.56
N LEU A 302 28.00 14.22 17.90
CA LEU A 302 27.15 13.13 17.51
C LEU A 302 27.50 11.84 18.26
N VAL A 303 26.45 11.06 18.57
CA VAL A 303 26.60 9.71 19.12
C VAL A 303 25.84 8.70 18.19
N THR A 304 26.33 7.47 18.18
CA THR A 304 25.75 6.41 17.32
C THR A 304 24.39 5.97 17.83
N ASN A 305 23.46 5.79 16.93
CA ASN A 305 22.18 5.13 17.18
C ASN A 305 22.32 3.59 17.19
N PRO A 306 21.43 2.86 17.86
CA PRO A 306 21.44 1.40 17.84
C PRO A 306 21.09 0.86 16.45
N ASP A 307 21.76 -0.23 16.02
CA ASP A 307 21.42 -0.96 14.79
C ASP A 307 20.23 -1.89 15.05
N ILE A 308 19.03 -1.37 14.78
CA ILE A 308 17.75 -2.08 15.01
C ILE A 308 17.71 -3.41 14.26
N ALA A 309 18.17 -3.45 13.01
CA ALA A 309 18.16 -4.67 12.21
C ALA A 309 19.09 -5.75 12.76
N ALA A 310 20.29 -5.35 13.25
CA ALA A 310 21.19 -6.29 13.89
C ALA A 310 20.62 -6.82 15.22
N GLU A 311 19.96 -5.98 16.00
CA GLU A 311 19.27 -6.38 17.23
C GLU A 311 18.14 -7.40 16.94
N LEU A 312 17.30 -7.14 15.92
CA LEU A 312 16.25 -8.06 15.50
C LEU A 312 16.82 -9.39 15.04
N GLY A 313 17.87 -9.40 14.23
CA GLY A 313 18.52 -10.62 13.76
C GLY A 313 19.13 -11.48 14.86
N GLN A 314 19.55 -10.86 15.99
CA GLN A 314 20.02 -11.59 17.17
C GLN A 314 18.88 -12.19 18.00
N ARG A 315 17.71 -11.55 17.98
CA ARG A 315 16.54 -11.92 18.81
C ARG A 315 15.50 -12.74 18.07
N LYS A 316 15.54 -12.77 16.74
CA LYS A 316 14.51 -13.45 15.93
C LYS A 316 14.43 -14.93 16.28
N ARG A 317 13.19 -15.47 16.24
CA ARG A 317 12.95 -16.90 16.34
C ARG A 317 13.42 -17.62 15.06
N PRO A 318 13.71 -18.93 15.11
CA PRO A 318 14.17 -19.68 13.93
C PRO A 318 13.23 -19.58 12.72
N GLU A 319 11.91 -19.55 12.96
CA GLU A 319 10.89 -19.48 11.92
C GLU A 319 10.57 -18.04 11.46
N GLN A 320 11.06 -17.05 12.18
CA GLN A 320 10.80 -15.63 11.86
C GLN A 320 11.75 -15.15 10.78
N LEU A 321 11.19 -14.54 9.74
CA LEU A 321 11.98 -13.98 8.64
C LEU A 321 12.25 -12.49 8.83
N LEU A 322 13.49 -12.10 8.61
CA LEU A 322 13.94 -10.71 8.65
C LEU A 322 14.41 -10.27 7.26
N VAL A 323 13.72 -9.28 6.70
CA VAL A 323 14.08 -8.62 5.45
C VAL A 323 14.65 -7.24 5.76
N VAL A 324 15.83 -6.94 5.28
CA VAL A 324 16.48 -5.65 5.49
C VAL A 324 16.74 -4.93 4.19
N PHE A 325 16.81 -3.61 4.24
CA PHE A 325 17.14 -2.77 3.09
C PHE A 325 18.54 -2.18 3.22
N ALA A 326 19.20 -2.00 2.09
CA ALA A 326 20.46 -1.27 1.99
C ALA A 326 20.43 -0.35 0.76
N ALA A 327 20.96 0.86 0.93
CA ALA A 327 21.26 1.77 -0.19
C ALA A 327 22.77 1.75 -0.41
N GLU A 328 23.22 1.40 -1.61
CA GLU A 328 24.63 1.25 -1.94
C GLU A 328 24.99 2.09 -3.17
N THR A 329 26.20 2.65 -3.15
CA THR A 329 26.74 3.48 -4.25
C THR A 329 27.94 2.86 -4.95
N GLY A 330 28.46 1.72 -4.46
CA GLY A 330 29.62 1.00 -4.97
C GLY A 330 29.35 -0.49 -5.08
N ASP A 331 30.32 -1.37 -4.87
CA ASP A 331 30.14 -2.84 -4.96
C ASP A 331 28.95 -3.33 -4.10
N ALA A 332 27.75 -3.13 -4.66
CA ALA A 332 26.48 -3.27 -3.98
C ALA A 332 26.25 -4.71 -3.50
N GLU A 333 26.71 -5.70 -4.30
CA GLU A 333 26.49 -7.11 -4.00
C GLU A 333 27.41 -7.59 -2.85
N ALA A 334 28.69 -7.26 -2.88
CA ALA A 334 29.63 -7.62 -1.81
C ALA A 334 29.26 -6.95 -0.48
N ASN A 335 28.95 -5.65 -0.50
CA ASN A 335 28.50 -4.90 0.66
C ASN A 335 27.18 -5.45 1.21
N GLY A 336 26.25 -5.81 0.32
CA GLY A 336 24.98 -6.43 0.69
C GLY A 336 25.17 -7.75 1.41
N ARG A 337 26.01 -8.67 0.90
CA ARG A 337 26.32 -9.95 1.55
C ARG A 337 26.94 -9.76 2.94
N ALA A 338 27.88 -8.82 3.08
CA ALA A 338 28.47 -8.52 4.38
C ALA A 338 27.45 -7.97 5.39
N LYS A 339 26.52 -7.08 4.93
CA LYS A 339 25.43 -6.56 5.76
C LYS A 339 24.42 -7.65 6.14
N LEU A 340 24.04 -8.52 5.18
CA LEU A 340 23.15 -9.65 5.41
C LEU A 340 23.65 -10.55 6.54
N ALA A 341 24.92 -10.96 6.45
CA ALA A 341 25.56 -11.81 7.46
C ALA A 341 25.67 -11.10 8.83
N ARG A 342 26.13 -9.83 8.85
CA ARG A 342 26.28 -9.05 10.09
C ARG A 342 24.94 -8.86 10.82
N LYS A 343 23.86 -8.64 10.06
CA LYS A 343 22.52 -8.42 10.62
C LYS A 343 21.75 -9.74 10.85
N ARG A 344 22.32 -10.89 10.49
CA ARG A 344 21.64 -12.21 10.54
C ARG A 344 20.25 -12.16 9.93
N ALA A 345 20.11 -11.42 8.83
CA ALA A 345 18.87 -11.32 8.09
C ALA A 345 18.70 -12.49 7.10
N ASP A 346 17.48 -12.77 6.69
CA ASP A 346 17.18 -13.85 5.74
C ASP A 346 17.22 -13.34 4.30
N LEU A 347 16.80 -12.09 4.09
CA LEU A 347 16.84 -11.40 2.79
C LEU A 347 17.39 -9.98 2.98
N ILE A 348 18.19 -9.52 2.02
CA ILE A 348 18.55 -8.12 1.88
C ILE A 348 18.11 -7.59 0.52
N VAL A 349 17.42 -6.47 0.53
CA VAL A 349 17.00 -5.74 -0.68
C VAL A 349 17.92 -4.55 -0.85
N ILE A 350 18.71 -4.56 -1.90
CA ILE A 350 19.72 -3.55 -2.18
C ILE A 350 19.19 -2.60 -3.24
N ASN A 351 19.04 -1.33 -2.88
CA ASN A 351 18.76 -0.25 -3.81
C ASN A 351 20.08 0.32 -4.33
N GLU A 352 20.27 0.34 -5.62
CA GLU A 352 21.36 1.11 -6.21
C GLU A 352 20.97 2.60 -6.21
N VAL A 353 21.67 3.39 -5.41
CA VAL A 353 21.48 4.84 -5.36
C VAL A 353 22.64 5.55 -6.08
N GLY A 354 22.33 6.61 -6.81
CA GLY A 354 23.30 7.41 -7.55
C GLY A 354 22.90 8.88 -7.62
N PRO A 355 23.79 9.78 -8.10
CA PRO A 355 23.51 11.22 -8.20
C PRO A 355 22.26 11.55 -9.00
N ASP A 356 21.95 10.73 -10.01
CA ASP A 356 20.81 10.92 -10.92
C ASP A 356 19.54 10.14 -10.52
N LYS A 357 19.60 9.36 -9.44
CA LYS A 357 18.43 8.59 -8.92
C LYS A 357 17.74 9.39 -7.84
N VAL A 358 16.58 9.98 -8.17
CA VAL A 358 15.82 10.87 -7.29
C VAL A 358 15.18 10.09 -6.14
N PHE A 359 15.50 10.48 -4.90
CA PHE A 359 14.76 10.03 -3.72
C PHE A 359 13.28 10.39 -3.87
N GLY A 360 12.39 9.41 -3.66
CA GLY A 360 10.94 9.65 -3.76
C GLY A 360 10.29 9.23 -5.08
N ALA A 361 11.05 8.72 -6.05
CA ALA A 361 10.50 8.13 -7.29
C ALA A 361 9.50 7.00 -6.99
N ASP A 362 8.61 6.73 -7.93
CA ASP A 362 7.60 5.66 -7.84
C ASP A 362 8.14 4.30 -8.30
N THR A 363 9.29 4.30 -8.97
CA THR A 363 9.99 3.10 -9.44
C THR A 363 11.23 2.81 -8.59
N ASN A 364 11.75 1.60 -8.72
CA ASN A 364 13.00 1.19 -8.11
C ASN A 364 13.66 0.06 -8.91
N THR A 365 15.01 0.04 -8.90
CA THR A 365 15.83 -1.07 -9.38
C THR A 365 16.48 -1.70 -8.16
N VAL A 366 16.30 -2.99 -7.93
CA VAL A 366 16.82 -3.65 -6.73
C VAL A 366 17.47 -5.00 -7.03
N THR A 367 18.46 -5.35 -6.22
CA THR A 367 19.00 -6.70 -6.13
C THR A 367 18.60 -7.28 -4.78
N VAL A 368 17.98 -8.46 -4.79
CA VAL A 368 17.62 -9.19 -3.55
C VAL A 368 18.58 -10.37 -3.37
N ILE A 369 19.20 -10.46 -2.20
CA ILE A 369 20.13 -11.53 -1.85
C ILE A 369 19.55 -12.29 -0.64
N GLY A 370 19.48 -13.62 -0.75
CA GLY A 370 19.08 -14.50 0.33
C GLY A 370 20.27 -15.00 1.15
N ALA A 371 20.04 -15.34 2.42
CA ALA A 371 21.03 -15.98 3.28
C ALA A 371 21.45 -17.38 2.75
N ASP A 372 20.62 -18.00 1.91
CA ASP A 372 20.87 -19.22 1.17
C ASP A 372 21.79 -19.03 -0.06
N GLY A 373 22.28 -17.82 -0.29
CA GLY A 373 23.12 -17.45 -1.43
C GLY A 373 22.36 -17.10 -2.71
N SER A 374 21.04 -17.24 -2.73
CA SER A 374 20.20 -16.86 -3.89
C SER A 374 20.33 -15.38 -4.21
N VAL A 375 20.25 -15.03 -5.50
CA VAL A 375 20.30 -13.64 -6.00
C VAL A 375 19.20 -13.45 -7.02
N SER A 376 18.35 -12.45 -6.80
CA SER A 376 17.29 -12.04 -7.73
C SER A 376 17.51 -10.57 -8.10
N ARG A 377 17.73 -10.29 -9.39
CA ARG A 377 17.89 -8.92 -9.91
C ARG A 377 16.59 -8.47 -10.55
N LEU A 378 15.99 -7.43 -9.98
CA LEU A 378 14.76 -6.85 -10.46
C LEU A 378 15.10 -5.58 -11.24
N PRO A 379 14.73 -5.51 -12.53
CA PRO A 379 14.92 -4.30 -13.34
C PRO A 379 14.07 -3.16 -12.77
N GLU A 380 14.23 -1.97 -13.31
CA GLU A 380 13.42 -0.83 -12.93
C GLU A 380 11.92 -1.13 -13.09
N GLN A 381 11.21 -1.06 -12.00
CA GLN A 381 9.76 -1.34 -11.93
C GLN A 381 9.11 -0.57 -10.80
N ALA A 382 7.78 -0.54 -10.78
CA ALA A 382 7.01 0.09 -9.71
C ALA A 382 7.36 -0.50 -8.34
N LYS A 383 7.38 0.34 -7.31
CA LYS A 383 7.66 -0.11 -5.93
C LYS A 383 6.69 -1.17 -5.42
N GLU A 384 5.46 -1.16 -5.93
CA GLU A 384 4.45 -2.17 -5.67
C GLU A 384 4.86 -3.53 -6.23
N ALA A 385 5.39 -3.57 -7.46
CA ALA A 385 5.88 -4.82 -8.07
C ALA A 385 7.14 -5.36 -7.36
N VAL A 386 8.04 -4.46 -6.93
CA VAL A 386 9.18 -4.85 -6.08
C VAL A 386 8.69 -5.52 -4.79
N ALA A 387 7.70 -4.91 -4.13
CA ALA A 387 7.14 -5.45 -2.90
C ALA A 387 6.52 -6.84 -3.11
N ASP A 388 5.75 -7.04 -4.18
CA ASP A 388 5.14 -8.34 -4.50
C ASP A 388 6.19 -9.42 -4.73
N THR A 389 7.22 -9.13 -5.54
CA THR A 389 8.31 -10.09 -5.83
C THR A 389 9.06 -10.47 -4.55
N VAL A 390 9.34 -9.50 -3.67
CA VAL A 390 10.03 -9.82 -2.41
C VAL A 390 9.12 -10.62 -1.49
N TRP A 391 7.80 -10.36 -1.48
CA TRP A 391 6.87 -11.21 -0.73
C TRP A 391 6.81 -12.64 -1.26
N ASP A 392 6.91 -12.87 -2.57
CA ASP A 392 7.03 -14.22 -3.14
C ASP A 392 8.26 -14.95 -2.58
N LEU A 393 9.40 -14.24 -2.48
CA LEU A 393 10.62 -14.80 -1.89
C LEU A 393 10.50 -15.07 -0.38
N VAL A 394 9.75 -14.24 0.34
CA VAL A 394 9.46 -14.43 1.77
C VAL A 394 8.54 -15.63 1.96
N VAL A 395 7.43 -15.71 1.23
CA VAL A 395 6.46 -16.81 1.32
C VAL A 395 7.15 -18.14 1.05
N ALA A 396 8.00 -18.23 0.02
CA ALA A 396 8.75 -19.44 -0.29
C ALA A 396 9.67 -19.95 0.86
N ARG A 397 9.93 -19.10 1.86
CA ARG A 397 10.78 -19.40 3.03
C ARG A 397 10.00 -19.53 4.34
N LEU A 398 8.72 -19.16 4.36
CA LEU A 398 7.89 -19.30 5.55
C LEU A 398 7.53 -20.77 5.79
N PRO A 399 7.54 -21.26 7.05
CA PRO A 399 7.12 -22.63 7.38
C PRO A 399 5.65 -22.88 6.96
N GLY A 400 5.39 -24.04 6.33
CA GLY A 400 4.04 -24.46 5.94
C GLY A 400 3.50 -23.80 4.67
N SER A 401 4.34 -23.21 3.84
CA SER A 401 3.99 -22.75 2.48
C SER A 401 4.26 -23.90 1.50
N SER A 402 3.32 -24.82 1.36
CA SER A 402 3.34 -25.94 0.37
C SER A 402 1.97 -25.99 -0.29
#